data_948c73664e451b590738645e89123f64
#
_entry.id   948c73664e451b590738645e89123f64
#
_cell.length_a   1.000
_cell.length_b   1.000
_cell.length_c   1.000
_cell.angle_alpha   90.00
_cell.angle_beta   90.00
_cell.angle_gamma   90.00
#
_symmetry.space_group_name_H-M   'P 1'
#
loop_
_entity.id
_entity.type
_entity.pdbx_description
1 polymer ?
#
loop_
_entity_poly.entity_id
_entity_poly.type
_entity_poly.pdbx_seq_one_letter_code
_entity_poly.pdbx_strand_id
1 'polypeptide(L)'
;TCLRGFDGIVIHRMKEELQTLAGRRNYTTEYQEQWMCLTHYPEIEIAESFLSSKDGKELLWNFTLECPRNLKVQIFTVLKEVIHTYQGCYRKEKLLALQRFYQFCVKHQVADIETMTLDKEQQFEQELSEEFRGKKRSTVFGILQMSRKILFLQAPEIHWKASVWFLERFHFSRERMNPSKPVESVSFKEVTNLENQKILQKYLRYLFGITDLSISTIRIKLLELRT
;
A
#
# COMPACT_ATOMS: atom_id res chain seq x y z
N THR A 1 -11.24 -22.91 7.80
CA THR A 1 -10.18 -23.92 8.09
C THR A 1 -9.69 -24.64 6.84
N CYS A 2 -10.45 -24.67 5.75
CA CYS A 2 -10.11 -25.42 4.53
C CYS A 2 -9.09 -24.70 3.61
N LEU A 3 -8.99 -23.39 3.66
CA LEU A 3 -8.10 -22.60 2.78
C LEU A 3 -6.60 -22.72 3.13
N ARG A 4 -6.26 -22.96 4.41
CA ARG A 4 -4.86 -23.08 4.84
C ARG A 4 -4.12 -24.31 4.28
N GLY A 5 -4.85 -25.39 4.01
CA GLY A 5 -4.28 -26.61 3.42
C GLY A 5 -4.04 -26.48 1.91
N PHE A 6 -4.91 -25.74 1.22
CA PHE A 6 -4.80 -25.54 -0.23
C PHE A 6 -3.59 -24.66 -0.61
N ASP A 7 -3.34 -23.61 0.15
CA ASP A 7 -2.19 -22.71 -0.10
C ASP A 7 -0.86 -23.47 0.02
N GLY A 8 -0.73 -24.38 0.98
CA GLY A 8 0.48 -25.19 1.18
C GLY A 8 0.77 -26.14 0.01
N ILE A 9 -0.27 -26.79 -0.50
CA ILE A 9 -0.16 -27.74 -1.64
C ILE A 9 0.14 -26.97 -2.94
N VAL A 10 -0.51 -25.83 -3.17
CA VAL A 10 -0.27 -24.97 -4.35
C VAL A 10 1.15 -24.43 -4.33
N ILE A 11 1.64 -23.95 -3.18
CA ILE A 11 3.02 -23.45 -3.03
C ILE A 11 4.03 -24.55 -3.30
N HIS A 12 3.80 -25.77 -2.77
CA HIS A 12 4.71 -26.89 -2.98
C HIS A 12 4.77 -27.31 -4.46
N ARG A 13 3.62 -27.47 -5.09
CA ARG A 13 3.49 -27.83 -6.50
C ARG A 13 4.10 -26.78 -7.43
N MET A 14 3.87 -25.49 -7.17
CA MET A 14 4.49 -24.41 -7.92
C MET A 14 6.00 -24.35 -7.71
N LYS A 15 6.53 -24.61 -6.50
CA LYS A 15 7.96 -24.74 -6.27
C LYS A 15 8.58 -25.87 -7.10
N GLU A 16 7.92 -26.99 -7.20
CA GLU A 16 8.37 -28.13 -8.03
C GLU A 16 8.29 -27.81 -9.52
N GLU A 17 7.17 -27.23 -9.99
CA GLU A 17 6.99 -26.81 -11.39
C GLU A 17 8.01 -25.72 -11.79
N LEU A 18 8.32 -24.80 -10.89
CA LEU A 18 9.29 -23.73 -11.13
C LEU A 18 10.73 -24.24 -11.08
N GLN A 19 11.02 -25.26 -10.29
CA GLN A 19 12.34 -25.94 -10.29
C GLN A 19 12.57 -26.76 -11.57
N THR A 20 11.48 -27.35 -12.13
CA THR A 20 11.55 -28.11 -13.40
C THR A 20 11.62 -27.20 -14.63
N LEU A 21 11.12 -25.97 -14.55
CA LEU A 21 11.24 -24.94 -15.60
C LEU A 21 12.58 -24.20 -15.50
N ALA A 22 13.64 -24.93 -15.19
CA ALA A 22 14.99 -24.43 -14.98
C ALA A 22 15.39 -23.32 -15.96
N GLY A 23 15.50 -22.09 -15.45
CA GLY A 23 16.08 -20.95 -16.17
C GLY A 23 15.11 -20.04 -16.91
N ARG A 24 13.79 -20.29 -16.92
CA ARG A 24 12.83 -19.36 -17.52
C ARG A 24 12.26 -18.41 -16.47
N ARG A 25 12.87 -17.24 -16.35
CA ARG A 25 12.32 -16.10 -15.61
C ARG A 25 11.28 -15.43 -16.49
N ASN A 26 10.02 -15.83 -16.34
CA ASN A 26 8.92 -15.31 -17.15
C ASN A 26 8.30 -14.03 -16.54
N TYR A 27 8.78 -13.56 -15.39
CA TYR A 27 8.24 -12.39 -14.76
C TYR A 27 8.94 -11.13 -15.27
N THR A 28 8.15 -10.08 -15.42
CA THR A 28 8.64 -8.76 -15.79
C THR A 28 8.56 -7.82 -14.60
N THR A 29 9.25 -6.67 -14.67
CA THR A 29 9.09 -5.59 -13.71
C THR A 29 7.78 -4.82 -13.89
N GLU A 30 7.00 -5.17 -14.91
CA GLU A 30 5.68 -4.63 -15.19
C GLU A 30 4.58 -5.54 -14.65
N TYR A 31 3.43 -4.95 -14.30
CA TYR A 31 2.29 -5.70 -13.82
C TYR A 31 1.73 -6.63 -14.90
N GLN A 32 1.53 -7.89 -14.50
CA GLN A 32 0.85 -8.90 -15.29
C GLN A 32 -0.19 -9.62 -14.43
N GLU A 33 -1.34 -9.96 -15.01
CA GLU A 33 -2.41 -10.70 -14.33
C GLU A 33 -2.11 -12.20 -14.27
N GLN A 34 -1.17 -12.56 -13.41
CA GLN A 34 -0.66 -13.92 -13.26
C GLN A 34 -0.23 -14.22 -11.82
N TRP A 35 0.10 -15.46 -11.55
CA TRP A 35 0.84 -15.84 -10.36
C TRP A 35 2.29 -15.39 -10.48
N MET A 36 2.83 -14.87 -9.38
CA MET A 36 4.22 -14.41 -9.29
C MET A 36 4.91 -15.04 -8.09
N CYS A 37 6.09 -15.63 -8.31
CA CYS A 37 6.95 -16.14 -7.24
C CYS A 37 8.22 -15.31 -7.17
N LEU A 38 8.51 -14.71 -6.01
CA LEU A 38 9.63 -13.77 -5.85
C LEU A 38 11.01 -14.40 -6.05
N THR A 39 11.15 -15.73 -5.93
CA THR A 39 12.41 -16.44 -6.28
C THR A 39 12.70 -16.40 -7.77
N HIS A 40 11.75 -16.00 -8.61
CA HIS A 40 11.86 -15.84 -10.06
C HIS A 40 11.76 -14.37 -10.49
N TYR A 41 11.95 -13.45 -9.54
CA TYR A 41 11.97 -12.03 -9.84
C TYR A 41 13.04 -11.72 -10.91
N PRO A 42 12.78 -10.81 -11.87
CA PRO A 42 13.70 -10.55 -13.00
C PRO A 42 15.12 -10.16 -12.58
N GLU A 43 15.26 -9.40 -11.51
CA GLU A 43 16.54 -8.99 -10.95
C GLU A 43 17.15 -10.13 -10.13
N ILE A 44 18.31 -10.64 -10.61
CA ILE A 44 18.97 -11.84 -10.05
C ILE A 44 19.27 -11.70 -8.57
N GLU A 45 19.86 -10.58 -8.16
CA GLU A 45 20.24 -10.32 -6.76
C GLU A 45 19.04 -10.36 -5.82
N ILE A 46 17.91 -9.80 -6.28
CA ILE A 46 16.65 -9.83 -5.55
C ILE A 46 16.11 -11.25 -5.44
N ALA A 47 16.04 -11.97 -6.57
CA ALA A 47 15.57 -13.36 -6.59
C ALA A 47 16.39 -14.26 -5.67
N GLU A 48 17.72 -14.17 -5.72
CA GLU A 48 18.63 -14.93 -4.88
C GLU A 48 18.46 -14.65 -3.39
N SER A 49 18.15 -13.38 -3.03
CA SER A 49 17.90 -12.99 -1.64
C SER A 49 16.69 -13.69 -1.02
N PHE A 50 15.81 -14.27 -1.84
CA PHE A 50 14.62 -15.02 -1.41
C PHE A 50 14.85 -16.53 -1.31
N LEU A 51 15.93 -17.07 -1.84
CA LEU A 51 16.20 -18.51 -1.81
C LEU A 51 16.40 -19.06 -0.39
N SER A 52 16.85 -18.23 0.54
CA SER A 52 17.06 -18.61 1.94
C SER A 52 15.77 -18.62 2.79
N SER A 53 14.62 -18.23 2.22
CA SER A 53 13.36 -18.16 2.98
C SER A 53 12.82 -19.54 3.31
N LYS A 54 12.74 -19.86 4.61
CA LYS A 54 12.33 -21.18 5.11
C LYS A 54 10.82 -21.45 4.91
N ASP A 55 9.97 -20.46 5.21
CA ASP A 55 8.50 -20.64 5.21
C ASP A 55 7.87 -20.36 3.84
N GLY A 56 8.48 -19.49 3.05
CA GLY A 56 8.12 -19.19 1.68
C GLY A 56 6.72 -18.56 1.46
N LYS A 57 5.97 -18.26 2.51
CA LYS A 57 4.61 -17.69 2.40
C LYS A 57 4.59 -16.34 1.71
N GLU A 58 5.61 -15.51 2.01
CA GLU A 58 5.78 -14.18 1.42
C GLU A 58 6.18 -14.19 -0.05
N LEU A 59 6.56 -15.35 -0.58
CA LEU A 59 7.13 -15.47 -1.92
C LEU A 59 6.09 -15.51 -3.03
N LEU A 60 4.88 -15.99 -2.73
CA LEU A 60 3.86 -16.27 -3.74
C LEU A 60 2.77 -15.20 -3.74
N TRP A 61 2.53 -14.60 -4.91
CA TRP A 61 1.56 -13.55 -5.14
C TRP A 61 0.59 -13.93 -6.25
N ASN A 62 -0.71 -13.87 -5.94
CA ASN A 62 -1.77 -14.22 -6.89
C ASN A 62 -2.48 -12.95 -7.40
N PHE A 63 -2.17 -12.54 -8.62
CA PHE A 63 -2.84 -11.43 -9.28
C PHE A 63 -3.99 -11.88 -10.21
N THR A 64 -4.35 -13.17 -10.21
CA THR A 64 -5.52 -13.69 -10.97
C THR A 64 -6.81 -13.65 -10.15
N LEU A 65 -6.76 -13.21 -8.86
CA LEU A 65 -7.94 -13.11 -8.01
C LEU A 65 -8.99 -12.18 -8.62
N GLU A 66 -10.26 -12.49 -8.40
CA GLU A 66 -11.37 -11.66 -8.88
C GLU A 66 -11.52 -10.41 -8.02
N CYS A 67 -10.95 -9.31 -8.48
CA CYS A 67 -11.03 -7.99 -7.84
C CYS A 67 -10.70 -6.90 -8.87
N PRO A 68 -10.98 -5.62 -8.57
CA PRO A 68 -10.69 -4.52 -9.50
C PRO A 68 -9.22 -4.47 -9.94
N ARG A 69 -8.99 -4.33 -11.26
CA ARG A 69 -7.63 -4.27 -11.83
C ARG A 69 -6.78 -3.16 -11.20
N ASN A 70 -7.39 -2.01 -10.89
CA ASN A 70 -6.69 -0.91 -10.25
C ASN A 70 -6.05 -1.32 -8.91
N LEU A 71 -6.80 -2.06 -8.08
CA LEU A 71 -6.29 -2.62 -6.83
C LEU A 71 -5.05 -3.49 -7.07
N LYS A 72 -5.10 -4.38 -8.05
CA LYS A 72 -3.99 -5.29 -8.38
C LYS A 72 -2.73 -4.52 -8.77
N VAL A 73 -2.90 -3.49 -9.63
CA VAL A 73 -1.81 -2.60 -10.04
C VAL A 73 -1.22 -1.85 -8.85
N GLN A 74 -2.07 -1.32 -7.96
CA GLN A 74 -1.63 -0.63 -6.75
C GLN A 74 -0.85 -1.58 -5.82
N ILE A 75 -1.36 -2.78 -5.56
CA ILE A 75 -0.66 -3.80 -4.75
C ILE A 75 0.68 -4.18 -5.38
N PHE A 76 0.72 -4.35 -6.70
CA PHE A 76 1.96 -4.66 -7.40
C PHE A 76 2.98 -3.53 -7.29
N THR A 77 2.56 -2.28 -7.39
CA THR A 77 3.42 -1.10 -7.20
C THR A 77 4.02 -1.07 -5.79
N VAL A 78 3.18 -1.29 -4.77
CA VAL A 78 3.65 -1.35 -3.37
C VAL A 78 4.58 -2.55 -3.15
N LEU A 79 4.26 -3.70 -3.75
CA LEU A 79 5.11 -4.91 -3.69
C LEU A 79 6.51 -4.62 -4.23
N LYS A 80 6.62 -4.01 -5.41
CA LYS A 80 7.91 -3.62 -6.00
C LYS A 80 8.70 -2.72 -5.06
N GLU A 81 8.08 -1.68 -4.53
CA GLU A 81 8.75 -0.77 -3.61
C GLU A 81 9.25 -1.48 -2.36
N VAL A 82 8.45 -2.37 -1.78
CA VAL A 82 8.85 -3.16 -0.60
C VAL A 82 10.05 -4.07 -0.92
N ILE A 83 10.06 -4.68 -2.08
CA ILE A 83 11.15 -5.57 -2.52
C ILE A 83 12.46 -4.80 -2.65
N HIS A 84 12.44 -3.60 -3.20
CA HIS A 84 13.64 -2.78 -3.45
C HIS A 84 14.11 -2.02 -2.20
N THR A 85 13.18 -1.54 -1.37
CA THR A 85 13.52 -0.67 -0.23
C THR A 85 13.96 -1.46 1.00
N TYR A 86 13.40 -2.65 1.24
CA TYR A 86 13.62 -3.40 2.48
C TYR A 86 14.43 -4.68 2.25
N GLN A 87 15.13 -5.15 3.29
CA GLN A 87 15.94 -6.37 3.25
C GLN A 87 15.66 -7.27 4.47
N GLY A 88 16.02 -8.54 4.37
CA GLY A 88 15.99 -9.53 5.44
C GLY A 88 14.60 -9.68 6.10
N CYS A 89 14.59 -9.74 7.43
CA CYS A 89 13.36 -9.93 8.21
C CYS A 89 12.35 -8.78 8.06
N TYR A 90 12.82 -7.54 7.93
CA TYR A 90 11.95 -6.39 7.74
C TYR A 90 11.17 -6.47 6.41
N ARG A 91 11.83 -6.90 5.33
CA ARG A 91 11.16 -7.13 4.04
C ARG A 91 10.12 -8.23 4.17
N LYS A 92 10.47 -9.37 4.79
CA LYS A 92 9.53 -10.48 5.02
C LYS A 92 8.29 -10.04 5.78
N GLU A 93 8.45 -9.31 6.89
CA GLU A 93 7.32 -8.80 7.67
C GLU A 93 6.40 -7.89 6.86
N LYS A 94 6.97 -6.98 6.05
CA LYS A 94 6.18 -6.08 5.21
C LYS A 94 5.47 -6.83 4.08
N LEU A 95 6.10 -7.81 3.45
CA LEU A 95 5.46 -8.64 2.44
C LEU A 95 4.29 -9.43 3.01
N LEU A 96 4.44 -10.04 4.17
CA LEU A 96 3.34 -10.75 4.86
C LEU A 96 2.20 -9.80 5.26
N ALA A 97 2.54 -8.61 5.73
CA ALA A 97 1.54 -7.59 6.06
C ALA A 97 0.78 -7.13 4.80
N LEU A 98 1.51 -6.91 3.69
CA LEU A 98 0.91 -6.51 2.41
C LEU A 98 0.01 -7.62 1.83
N GLN A 99 0.38 -8.89 1.96
CA GLN A 99 -0.48 -10.01 1.54
C GLN A 99 -1.80 -10.04 2.31
N ARG A 100 -1.76 -9.85 3.64
CA ARG A 100 -2.97 -9.75 4.46
C ARG A 100 -3.85 -8.59 4.04
N PHE A 101 -3.23 -7.45 3.80
CA PHE A 101 -3.94 -6.27 3.32
C PHE A 101 -4.57 -6.51 1.94
N TYR A 102 -3.86 -7.15 1.03
CA TYR A 102 -4.39 -7.53 -0.28
C TYR A 102 -5.58 -8.48 -0.15
N GLN A 103 -5.49 -9.52 0.67
CA GLN A 103 -6.58 -10.45 0.94
C GLN A 103 -7.81 -9.74 1.51
N PHE A 104 -7.62 -8.81 2.44
CA PHE A 104 -8.70 -7.95 2.95
C PHE A 104 -9.33 -7.13 1.82
N CYS A 105 -8.53 -6.45 1.00
CA CYS A 105 -9.03 -5.63 -0.10
C CYS A 105 -9.82 -6.48 -1.13
N VAL A 106 -9.38 -7.68 -1.45
CA VAL A 106 -10.11 -8.61 -2.33
C VAL A 106 -11.43 -9.03 -1.69
N LYS A 107 -11.42 -9.47 -0.42
CA LYS A 107 -12.61 -9.88 0.32
C LYS A 107 -13.69 -8.79 0.37
N HIS A 108 -13.27 -7.54 0.55
CA HIS A 108 -14.17 -6.39 0.70
C HIS A 108 -14.33 -5.55 -0.56
N GLN A 109 -13.87 -6.06 -1.71
CA GLN A 109 -13.98 -5.43 -3.04
C GLN A 109 -13.52 -3.96 -3.03
N VAL A 110 -12.38 -3.69 -2.38
CA VAL A 110 -11.76 -2.36 -2.39
C VAL A 110 -11.26 -2.07 -3.81
N ALA A 111 -11.75 -0.99 -4.41
CA ALA A 111 -11.37 -0.63 -5.78
C ALA A 111 -10.08 0.20 -5.85
N ASP A 112 -9.80 0.96 -4.80
CA ASP A 112 -8.69 1.90 -4.76
C ASP A 112 -8.22 2.14 -3.31
N ILE A 113 -6.95 1.90 -3.06
CA ILE A 113 -6.32 2.03 -1.73
C ILE A 113 -6.26 3.49 -1.28
N GLU A 114 -6.02 4.42 -2.23
CA GLU A 114 -5.85 5.84 -1.91
C GLU A 114 -7.18 6.53 -1.55
N THR A 115 -8.29 6.03 -2.10
CA THR A 115 -9.64 6.56 -1.81
C THR A 115 -10.43 5.70 -0.84
N MET A 116 -9.81 4.68 -0.24
CA MET A 116 -10.47 3.80 0.74
C MET A 116 -11.03 4.62 1.91
N THR A 117 -12.31 4.36 2.24
CA THR A 117 -13.08 5.10 3.26
C THR A 117 -12.62 4.77 4.67
N LEU A 118 -12.92 5.68 5.62
CA LEU A 118 -12.61 5.49 7.03
C LEU A 118 -13.25 4.21 7.60
N ASP A 119 -14.49 3.91 7.22
CA ASP A 119 -15.19 2.69 7.67
C ASP A 119 -14.45 1.41 7.25
N LYS A 120 -13.93 1.38 6.02
CA LYS A 120 -13.13 0.25 5.54
C LYS A 120 -11.78 0.14 6.26
N GLU A 121 -11.16 1.27 6.61
CA GLU A 121 -9.95 1.27 7.43
C GLU A 121 -10.21 0.70 8.83
N GLN A 122 -11.28 1.16 9.47
CA GLN A 122 -11.68 0.67 10.79
C GLN A 122 -12.02 -0.82 10.75
N GLN A 123 -12.70 -1.28 9.70
CA GLN A 123 -12.98 -2.68 9.49
C GLN A 123 -11.69 -3.51 9.34
N PHE A 124 -10.69 -3.01 8.59
CA PHE A 124 -9.40 -3.66 8.47
C PHE A 124 -8.67 -3.74 9.82
N GLU A 125 -8.65 -2.64 10.59
CA GLU A 125 -8.04 -2.61 11.92
C GLU A 125 -8.75 -3.56 12.90
N GLN A 126 -10.08 -3.66 12.82
CA GLN A 126 -10.86 -4.58 13.64
C GLN A 126 -10.53 -6.04 13.30
N GLU A 127 -10.55 -6.44 12.03
CA GLU A 127 -10.22 -7.81 11.62
C GLU A 127 -8.79 -8.19 12.05
N LEU A 128 -7.82 -7.25 11.94
CA LEU A 128 -6.47 -7.47 12.44
C LEU A 128 -6.41 -7.61 13.97
N SER A 129 -7.18 -6.78 14.70
CA SER A 129 -7.20 -6.83 16.16
C SER A 129 -7.77 -8.16 16.65
N GLU A 130 -8.78 -8.69 15.99
CA GLU A 130 -9.35 -10.01 16.27
C GLU A 130 -8.33 -11.12 15.96
N GLU A 131 -7.66 -11.07 14.79
CA GLU A 131 -6.64 -12.05 14.41
C GLU A 131 -5.48 -12.09 15.42
N PHE A 132 -5.01 -10.94 15.86
CA PHE A 132 -3.90 -10.83 16.80
C PHE A 132 -4.30 -10.80 18.28
N ARG A 133 -5.57 -11.03 18.62
CA ARG A 133 -6.09 -11.01 20.00
C ARG A 133 -5.67 -9.74 20.75
N GLY A 134 -5.81 -8.59 20.12
CA GLY A 134 -5.47 -7.28 20.69
C GLY A 134 -3.97 -6.94 20.75
N LYS A 135 -3.07 -7.81 20.32
CA LYS A 135 -1.64 -7.51 20.22
C LYS A 135 -1.35 -6.75 18.93
N LYS A 136 -1.11 -5.46 19.05
CA LYS A 136 -0.73 -4.63 17.89
C LYS A 136 0.66 -5.02 17.37
N ARG A 137 0.73 -5.46 16.12
CA ARG A 137 1.98 -5.58 15.37
C ARG A 137 2.09 -4.36 14.47
N SER A 138 2.94 -3.40 14.83
CA SER A 138 3.06 -2.09 14.18
C SER A 138 3.20 -2.16 12.65
N THR A 139 3.95 -3.14 12.16
CA THR A 139 4.14 -3.35 10.71
C THR A 139 2.82 -3.65 10.00
N VAL A 140 1.98 -4.51 10.56
CA VAL A 140 0.71 -4.91 9.93
C VAL A 140 -0.30 -3.78 9.97
N PHE A 141 -0.41 -3.09 11.11
CA PHE A 141 -1.31 -1.93 11.24
C PHE A 141 -0.85 -0.72 10.41
N GLY A 142 0.46 -0.56 10.19
CA GLY A 142 1.02 0.53 9.39
C GLY A 142 1.00 0.28 7.87
N ILE A 143 0.62 -0.92 7.40
CA ILE A 143 0.72 -1.30 5.99
C ILE A 143 -0.13 -0.43 5.07
N LEU A 144 -1.34 -0.05 5.49
CA LEU A 144 -2.25 0.79 4.73
C LEU A 144 -1.64 2.19 4.50
N GLN A 145 -1.13 2.82 5.56
CA GLN A 145 -0.53 4.15 5.44
C GLN A 145 0.75 4.12 4.60
N MET A 146 1.57 3.08 4.76
CA MET A 146 2.75 2.86 3.92
C MET A 146 2.35 2.69 2.45
N SER A 147 1.33 1.88 2.16
CA SER A 147 0.85 1.66 0.79
C SER A 147 0.36 2.96 0.16
N ARG A 148 -0.45 3.74 0.88
CA ARG A 148 -0.92 5.06 0.42
C ARG A 148 0.24 6.01 0.15
N LYS A 149 1.24 6.06 1.04
CA LYS A 149 2.40 6.93 0.85
C LYS A 149 3.15 6.56 -0.42
N ILE A 150 3.44 5.28 -0.62
CA ILE A 150 4.13 4.79 -1.81
C ILE A 150 3.35 5.17 -3.08
N LEU A 151 2.06 4.84 -3.14
CA LEU A 151 1.22 5.10 -4.31
C LEU A 151 1.16 6.60 -4.62
N PHE A 152 0.91 7.43 -3.63
CA PHE A 152 0.79 8.87 -3.80
C PHE A 152 2.10 9.52 -4.27
N LEU A 153 3.25 9.07 -3.74
CA LEU A 153 4.56 9.64 -4.09
C LEU A 153 5.06 9.14 -5.45
N GLN A 154 4.75 7.91 -5.85
CA GLN A 154 5.22 7.33 -7.10
C GLN A 154 4.27 7.52 -8.29
N ALA A 155 3.05 7.97 -8.06
CA ALA A 155 2.11 8.23 -9.15
C ALA A 155 2.71 9.23 -10.15
N PRO A 156 2.55 9.05 -11.48
CA PRO A 156 3.03 10.00 -12.48
C PRO A 156 2.39 11.38 -12.29
N GLU A 157 1.11 11.41 -11.96
CA GLU A 157 0.36 12.62 -11.62
C GLU A 157 -0.17 12.57 -10.19
N ILE A 158 -0.42 13.75 -9.61
CA ILE A 158 -0.98 13.83 -8.25
C ILE A 158 -2.42 13.32 -8.25
N HIS A 159 -2.69 12.30 -7.44
CA HIS A 159 -4.03 11.78 -7.25
C HIS A 159 -4.83 12.69 -6.30
N TRP A 160 -5.37 13.78 -6.84
CA TRP A 160 -6.11 14.79 -6.07
C TRP A 160 -7.38 14.29 -5.35
N LYS A 161 -7.88 13.10 -5.70
CA LYS A 161 -9.01 12.45 -5.04
C LYS A 161 -8.59 11.55 -3.87
N ALA A 162 -7.28 11.36 -3.65
CA ALA A 162 -6.79 10.53 -2.56
C ALA A 162 -7.28 11.06 -1.20
N SER A 163 -7.63 10.15 -0.29
CA SER A 163 -8.10 10.48 1.06
C SER A 163 -7.01 11.07 1.96
N VAL A 164 -5.74 10.89 1.58
CA VAL A 164 -4.57 11.44 2.28
C VAL A 164 -3.58 11.97 1.25
N TRP A 165 -3.15 13.21 1.43
CA TRP A 165 -2.10 13.82 0.60
C TRP A 165 -0.80 13.91 1.39
N PHE A 166 0.27 13.34 0.85
CA PHE A 166 1.60 13.40 1.45
C PHE A 166 2.35 14.63 0.94
N LEU A 167 2.72 15.51 1.86
CA LEU A 167 3.22 16.85 1.54
C LEU A 167 4.61 16.86 0.88
N GLU A 168 5.34 15.78 1.04
CA GLU A 168 6.61 15.52 0.37
C GLU A 168 6.50 15.65 -1.17
N ARG A 169 5.35 15.28 -1.73
CA ARG A 169 5.07 15.33 -3.17
C ARG A 169 5.02 16.75 -3.75
N PHE A 170 4.70 17.74 -2.91
CA PHE A 170 4.45 19.11 -3.37
C PHE A 170 5.71 19.98 -3.34
N HIS A 171 6.82 19.51 -2.78
CA HIS A 171 8.10 20.22 -2.73
C HIS A 171 7.98 21.69 -2.24
N PHE A 172 7.18 21.90 -1.18
CA PHE A 172 7.02 23.25 -0.62
C PHE A 172 8.34 23.85 -0.18
N SER A 173 8.46 25.18 -0.32
CA SER A 173 9.63 25.91 0.17
C SER A 173 9.79 25.75 1.69
N ARG A 174 11.03 25.84 2.16
CA ARG A 174 11.36 25.68 3.60
C ARG A 174 10.61 26.69 4.47
N GLU A 175 10.31 27.86 3.95
CA GLU A 175 9.58 28.93 4.67
C GLU A 175 8.11 28.55 4.90
N ARG A 176 7.50 27.77 4.01
CA ARG A 176 6.14 27.27 4.16
C ARG A 176 6.02 26.08 5.11
N MET A 177 7.12 25.38 5.34
CA MET A 177 7.18 24.23 6.24
C MET A 177 7.66 24.66 7.62
N ASN A 178 6.98 24.24 8.68
CA ASN A 178 7.47 24.47 10.04
C ASN A 178 8.50 23.39 10.41
N PRO A 179 9.80 23.72 10.51
CA PRO A 179 10.83 22.74 10.80
C PRO A 179 10.72 22.12 12.21
N SER A 180 10.11 22.85 13.16
CA SER A 180 9.93 22.36 14.55
C SER A 180 8.75 21.41 14.69
N LYS A 181 7.79 21.44 13.79
CA LYS A 181 6.61 20.56 13.78
C LYS A 181 6.26 20.22 12.34
N PRO A 182 7.03 19.32 11.71
CA PRO A 182 6.78 18.95 10.32
C PRO A 182 5.40 18.27 10.19
N VAL A 183 4.62 18.76 9.25
CA VAL A 183 3.36 18.12 8.85
C VAL A 183 3.70 17.23 7.66
N GLU A 184 3.56 15.93 7.81
CA GLU A 184 3.89 14.98 6.75
C GLU A 184 2.75 14.76 5.75
N SER A 185 1.51 14.91 6.22
CA SER A 185 0.34 14.65 5.38
C SER A 185 -0.88 15.47 5.80
N VAL A 186 -1.81 15.59 4.87
CA VAL A 186 -3.16 16.15 5.08
C VAL A 186 -4.16 15.05 4.79
N SER A 187 -5.06 14.78 5.76
CA SER A 187 -6.07 13.73 5.66
C SER A 187 -7.47 14.33 5.47
N PHE A 188 -8.27 13.72 4.61
CA PHE A 188 -9.68 14.06 4.38
C PHE A 188 -10.63 12.96 4.87
N LYS A 189 -10.12 11.91 5.51
CA LYS A 189 -10.87 10.70 5.88
C LYS A 189 -12.05 10.95 6.81
N GLU A 190 -11.93 11.98 7.66
CA GLU A 190 -12.98 12.37 8.62
C GLU A 190 -14.15 13.10 7.97
N VAL A 191 -13.99 13.54 6.72
CA VAL A 191 -15.05 14.18 5.96
C VAL A 191 -15.89 13.11 5.28
N THR A 192 -16.98 12.69 5.93
CA THR A 192 -17.83 11.57 5.48
C THR A 192 -18.63 11.90 4.24
N ASN A 193 -19.01 13.15 4.04
CA ASN A 193 -19.73 13.58 2.85
C ASN A 193 -18.75 13.77 1.68
N LEU A 194 -18.89 12.96 0.63
CA LEU A 194 -18.02 12.97 -0.53
C LEU A 194 -18.00 14.29 -1.30
N GLU A 195 -19.10 15.02 -1.36
CA GLU A 195 -19.15 16.32 -2.03
C GLU A 195 -18.39 17.38 -1.22
N ASN A 196 -18.55 17.39 0.10
CA ASN A 196 -17.78 18.26 0.98
C ASN A 196 -16.29 17.93 0.90
N GLN A 197 -15.94 16.64 0.85
CA GLN A 197 -14.55 16.22 0.66
C GLN A 197 -13.96 16.77 -0.66
N LYS A 198 -14.70 16.68 -1.76
CA LYS A 198 -14.25 17.22 -3.06
C LYS A 198 -14.09 18.75 -3.01
N ILE A 199 -14.99 19.45 -2.34
CA ILE A 199 -14.90 20.92 -2.17
C ILE A 199 -13.64 21.27 -1.38
N LEU A 200 -13.40 20.60 -0.24
CA LEU A 200 -12.22 20.82 0.58
C LEU A 200 -10.92 20.50 -0.17
N GLN A 201 -10.90 19.42 -0.94
CA GLN A 201 -9.76 19.07 -1.79
C GLN A 201 -9.46 20.16 -2.83
N LYS A 202 -10.50 20.69 -3.50
CA LYS A 202 -10.33 21.82 -4.44
C LYS A 202 -9.82 23.08 -3.73
N TYR A 203 -10.35 23.39 -2.55
CA TYR A 203 -9.93 24.54 -1.76
C TYR A 203 -8.48 24.42 -1.31
N LEU A 204 -8.05 23.26 -0.79
CA LEU A 204 -6.66 23.05 -0.41
C LEU A 204 -5.71 23.08 -1.61
N ARG A 205 -6.11 22.53 -2.74
CA ARG A 205 -5.34 22.63 -3.98
C ARG A 205 -5.09 24.09 -4.37
N TYR A 206 -6.12 24.92 -4.25
CA TYR A 206 -5.99 26.37 -4.47
C TYR A 206 -4.99 26.98 -3.46
N LEU A 207 -5.14 26.70 -2.17
CA LEU A 207 -4.23 27.22 -1.14
C LEU A 207 -2.78 26.78 -1.36
N PHE A 208 -2.57 25.54 -1.80
CA PHE A 208 -1.23 25.01 -2.08
C PHE A 208 -0.56 25.73 -3.27
N GLY A 209 -1.33 26.03 -4.32
CA GLY A 209 -0.78 26.56 -5.57
C GLY A 209 -0.71 28.08 -5.66
N ILE A 210 -1.60 28.80 -4.94
CA ILE A 210 -1.78 30.25 -5.18
C ILE A 210 -1.42 31.11 -3.97
N THR A 211 -1.35 30.51 -2.77
CA THR A 211 -1.05 31.30 -1.56
C THR A 211 0.33 30.95 -0.99
N ASP A 212 0.92 31.89 -0.30
CA ASP A 212 2.17 31.71 0.46
C ASP A 212 1.92 31.31 1.92
N LEU A 213 0.70 30.91 2.26
CA LEU A 213 0.35 30.48 3.60
C LEU A 213 1.22 29.29 4.05
N SER A 214 1.63 29.32 5.31
CA SER A 214 2.33 28.18 5.90
C SER A 214 1.44 26.93 5.91
N ILE A 215 2.04 25.75 5.80
CA ILE A 215 1.34 24.49 5.84
C ILE A 215 0.59 24.29 7.15
N SER A 216 1.17 24.78 8.26
CA SER A 216 0.50 24.75 9.57
C SER A 216 -0.78 25.57 9.56
N THR A 217 -0.77 26.77 8.96
CA THR A 217 -1.97 27.62 8.82
C THR A 217 -3.04 26.95 7.95
N ILE A 218 -2.62 26.35 6.82
CA ILE A 218 -3.53 25.63 5.93
C ILE A 218 -4.18 24.46 6.66
N ARG A 219 -3.41 23.72 7.48
CA ARG A 219 -3.94 22.62 8.28
C ARG A 219 -4.96 23.07 9.31
N ILE A 220 -4.75 24.21 9.97
CA ILE A 220 -5.72 24.78 10.92
C ILE A 220 -7.03 25.11 10.20
N LYS A 221 -6.96 25.80 9.05
CA LYS A 221 -8.13 26.08 8.22
C LYS A 221 -8.91 24.82 7.82
N LEU A 222 -8.18 23.75 7.47
CA LEU A 222 -8.84 22.46 7.18
C LEU A 222 -9.55 21.89 8.39
N LEU A 223 -8.97 21.98 9.58
CA LEU A 223 -9.59 21.48 10.82
C LEU A 223 -10.86 22.26 11.16
N GLU A 224 -10.85 23.58 10.99
CA GLU A 224 -12.02 24.44 11.19
C GLU A 224 -13.18 24.12 10.24
N LEU A 225 -12.87 23.67 9.02
CA LEU A 225 -13.90 23.33 8.01
C LEU A 225 -14.42 21.90 8.10
N ARG A 226 -13.87 21.07 8.98
CA ARG A 226 -14.34 19.69 9.20
C ARG A 226 -15.48 19.59 10.20
N THR A 227 -15.67 20.63 11.02
CA THR A 227 -16.76 20.74 12.01
C THR A 227 -18.03 21.19 11.33
#